data_c3c392dd1770bc1e1f0f14928c2f2212
#
_entry.id   c3c392dd1770bc1e1f0f14928c2f2212
#
_cell.length_a   1.000
_cell.length_b   1.000
_cell.length_c   1.000
_cell.angle_alpha   90.00
_cell.angle_beta   90.00
_cell.angle_gamma   90.00
#
_symmetry.space_group_name_H-M   'P 1'
#
loop_
_entity.id
_entity.type
_entity.pdbx_description
1 polymer ?
#
loop_
_entity_poly.entity_id
_entity_poly.type
_entity_poly.pdbx_seq_one_letter_code
_entity_poly.pdbx_strand_id
1 'polypeptide(L)'
;MSKEVRFSNDARQSMLKGVNVLADAVSVTLGPKGRNVVLDKGYGSPLITNDGVSIAKEIELEDKFENMGAKLVYEVANKTNDVAGDGTTTATILARNMIVNGLKAVDKGANPVLMREGIEKAGKEVADVVLKNSHKVETSQDIASVATISAGNEEIGQLIASAMDKVGKNGIINVDESNSFDNVLEINEGMQYDKGYVSPYMVTDHDKMTVEMENPYIFITNHKINNLQEILPILEQIVQSNKPLLLIADDFENEV
;
A
#
# COMPACT_ATOMS: atom_id res chain seq x y z
N MET A 1 -30.45 -9.42 4.09
CA MET A 1 -30.47 -8.23 4.97
C MET A 1 -31.29 -7.14 4.30
N SER A 2 -32.18 -6.46 5.06
CA SER A 2 -32.94 -5.30 4.55
C SER A 2 -31.98 -4.14 4.28
N LYS A 3 -32.19 -3.43 3.17
CA LYS A 3 -31.44 -2.20 2.85
C LYS A 3 -32.14 -1.02 3.50
N GLU A 4 -31.36 -0.16 4.17
CA GLU A 4 -31.81 1.13 4.68
C GLU A 4 -31.44 2.20 3.66
N VAL A 5 -32.36 3.14 3.43
CA VAL A 5 -32.17 4.26 2.49
C VAL A 5 -32.44 5.57 3.23
N ARG A 6 -31.48 6.48 3.20
CA ARG A 6 -31.63 7.86 3.71
C ARG A 6 -31.49 8.85 2.56
N PHE A 7 -32.16 9.96 2.63
CA PHE A 7 -32.21 10.95 1.55
C PHE A 7 -31.77 12.34 2.02
N SER A 8 -31.43 13.17 1.04
CA SER A 8 -31.18 14.60 1.21
C SER A 8 -30.12 14.94 2.27
N ASN A 9 -30.40 15.93 3.09
CA ASN A 9 -29.44 16.48 4.04
C ASN A 9 -29.07 15.50 5.15
N ASP A 10 -30.02 14.68 5.63
CA ASP A 10 -29.77 13.74 6.73
C ASP A 10 -28.69 12.70 6.33
N ALA A 11 -28.78 12.18 5.11
CA ALA A 11 -27.76 11.26 4.59
C ALA A 11 -26.38 11.93 4.50
N ARG A 12 -26.34 13.16 3.97
CA ARG A 12 -25.09 13.92 3.83
C ARG A 12 -24.45 14.25 5.17
N GLN A 13 -25.24 14.69 6.14
CA GLN A 13 -24.75 15.05 7.48
C GLN A 13 -24.24 13.84 8.25
N SER A 14 -24.94 12.70 8.18
CA SER A 14 -24.45 11.45 8.78
C SER A 14 -23.10 11.03 8.16
N MET A 15 -22.99 11.01 6.84
CA MET A 15 -21.73 10.68 6.18
C MET A 15 -20.62 11.68 6.52
N LEU A 16 -20.94 12.99 6.53
CA LEU A 16 -19.98 14.04 6.89
C LEU A 16 -19.45 13.89 8.32
N LYS A 17 -20.30 13.46 9.24
CA LYS A 17 -19.87 13.16 10.61
C LYS A 17 -18.83 12.04 10.63
N GLY A 18 -19.06 10.97 9.90
CA GLY A 18 -18.07 9.87 9.76
C GLY A 18 -16.76 10.33 9.14
N VAL A 19 -16.83 11.13 8.06
CA VAL A 19 -15.64 11.78 7.46
C VAL A 19 -14.84 12.56 8.50
N ASN A 20 -15.52 13.37 9.31
CA ASN A 20 -14.86 14.19 10.32
C ASN A 20 -14.24 13.35 11.43
N VAL A 21 -14.95 12.35 11.96
CA VAL A 21 -14.45 11.48 13.02
C VAL A 21 -13.13 10.81 12.61
N LEU A 22 -13.10 10.20 11.42
CA LEU A 22 -11.88 9.57 10.92
C LEU A 22 -10.77 10.61 10.70
N ALA A 23 -11.07 11.70 10.00
CA ALA A 23 -10.06 12.71 9.69
C ALA A 23 -9.53 13.41 10.96
N ASP A 24 -10.36 13.62 11.99
CA ASP A 24 -9.91 14.19 13.27
C ASP A 24 -8.96 13.23 13.99
N ALA A 25 -9.26 11.92 14.01
CA ALA A 25 -8.36 10.92 14.58
C ALA A 25 -7.01 10.88 13.88
N VAL A 26 -6.98 10.94 12.54
CA VAL A 26 -5.75 10.90 11.74
C VAL A 26 -4.99 12.23 11.82
N SER A 27 -5.69 13.37 11.85
CA SER A 27 -5.07 14.71 11.77
C SER A 27 -4.15 15.06 12.92
N VAL A 28 -4.32 14.44 14.09
CA VAL A 28 -3.47 14.68 15.26
C VAL A 28 -2.02 14.25 15.06
N THR A 29 -1.76 13.42 14.07
CA THR A 29 -0.43 12.91 13.75
C THR A 29 0.36 13.81 12.79
N LEU A 30 -0.27 14.87 12.24
CA LEU A 30 0.34 15.69 11.20
C LEU A 30 1.47 16.58 11.71
N GLY A 31 2.57 16.54 10.97
CA GLY A 31 3.66 17.51 11.07
C GLY A 31 4.52 17.38 12.33
N PRO A 32 5.43 18.34 12.59
CA PRO A 32 6.45 18.24 13.64
C PRO A 32 5.90 18.30 15.07
N LYS A 33 4.63 18.66 15.25
CA LYS A 33 3.89 18.56 16.51
C LYS A 33 2.90 17.41 16.54
N GLY A 34 3.00 16.52 15.56
CA GLY A 34 2.18 15.31 15.49
C GLY A 34 2.32 14.45 16.74
N ARG A 35 1.21 13.80 17.11
CA ARG A 35 1.14 12.92 18.28
C ARG A 35 0.80 11.52 17.84
N ASN A 36 1.16 10.55 18.65
CA ASN A 36 0.71 9.19 18.46
C ASN A 36 -0.75 9.05 18.87
N VAL A 37 -1.43 8.13 18.22
CA VAL A 37 -2.77 7.67 18.56
C VAL A 37 -2.66 6.30 19.22
N VAL A 38 -3.44 6.06 20.23
CA VAL A 38 -3.54 4.76 20.90
C VAL A 38 -4.82 4.08 20.40
N LEU A 39 -4.66 2.92 19.79
CA LEU A 39 -5.74 2.12 19.20
C LEU A 39 -5.97 0.89 20.08
N ASP A 40 -7.20 0.71 20.53
CA ASP A 40 -7.62 -0.50 21.20
C ASP A 40 -7.92 -1.58 20.14
N LYS A 41 -7.20 -2.68 20.21
CA LYS A 41 -7.38 -3.82 19.28
C LYS A 41 -8.47 -4.80 19.75
N GLY A 42 -9.11 -4.53 20.89
CA GLY A 42 -10.08 -5.45 21.50
C GLY A 42 -9.48 -6.75 22.02
N TYR A 43 -8.27 -7.09 21.61
CA TYR A 43 -7.50 -8.25 22.07
C TYR A 43 -6.00 -7.94 22.03
N GLY A 44 -5.30 -8.24 23.12
CA GLY A 44 -3.86 -7.97 23.25
C GLY A 44 -3.55 -6.55 23.72
N SER A 45 -2.32 -6.09 23.47
CA SER A 45 -1.89 -4.75 23.86
C SER A 45 -2.39 -3.69 22.88
N PRO A 46 -2.72 -2.47 23.36
CA PRO A 46 -3.05 -1.36 22.48
C PRO A 46 -1.92 -1.05 21.49
N LEU A 47 -2.28 -0.70 20.27
CA LEU A 47 -1.32 -0.24 19.27
C LEU A 47 -1.12 1.27 19.40
N ILE A 48 0.13 1.70 19.55
CA ILE A 48 0.52 3.10 19.54
C ILE A 48 1.14 3.40 18.18
N THR A 49 0.52 4.29 17.41
CA THR A 49 0.99 4.61 16.05
C THR A 49 0.71 6.07 15.70
N ASN A 50 1.49 6.60 14.76
CA ASN A 50 1.28 7.87 14.09
C ASN A 50 1.02 7.72 12.58
N ASP A 51 0.96 6.48 12.10
CA ASP A 51 0.66 6.20 10.70
C ASP A 51 -0.81 6.41 10.39
N GLY A 52 -1.09 7.31 9.43
CA GLY A 52 -2.45 7.73 9.09
C GLY A 52 -3.31 6.61 8.52
N VAL A 53 -2.76 5.71 7.70
CA VAL A 53 -3.54 4.61 7.12
C VAL A 53 -3.85 3.55 8.17
N SER A 54 -2.92 3.24 9.06
CA SER A 54 -3.15 2.30 10.17
C SER A 54 -4.24 2.80 11.11
N ILE A 55 -4.24 4.10 11.43
CA ILE A 55 -5.30 4.71 12.24
C ILE A 55 -6.63 4.66 11.50
N ALA A 56 -6.65 5.07 10.23
CA ALA A 56 -7.88 5.12 9.43
C ALA A 56 -8.55 3.75 9.27
N LYS A 57 -7.76 2.68 9.21
CA LYS A 57 -8.22 1.29 9.07
C LYS A 57 -8.99 0.81 10.30
N GLU A 58 -8.60 1.25 11.50
CA GLU A 58 -9.19 0.81 12.76
C GLU A 58 -10.46 1.62 13.16
N ILE A 59 -10.79 2.67 12.39
CA ILE A 59 -11.99 3.48 12.68
C ILE A 59 -13.24 2.78 12.15
N GLU A 60 -14.02 2.21 13.05
CA GLU A 60 -15.37 1.68 12.82
C GLU A 60 -16.39 2.41 13.64
N LEU A 61 -17.51 2.81 13.01
CA LEU A 61 -18.58 3.57 13.65
C LEU A 61 -19.87 2.75 13.68
N GLU A 62 -20.63 2.85 14.76
CA GLU A 62 -21.88 2.11 14.96
C GLU A 62 -22.97 2.48 13.94
N ASP A 63 -23.15 3.79 13.65
CA ASP A 63 -24.08 4.22 12.61
C ASP A 63 -23.54 3.89 11.24
N LYS A 64 -24.31 3.13 10.46
CA LYS A 64 -23.92 2.65 9.13
C LYS A 64 -23.61 3.76 8.14
N PHE A 65 -24.29 4.89 8.21
CA PHE A 65 -24.08 6.03 7.31
C PHE A 65 -22.85 6.84 7.74
N GLU A 66 -22.62 7.00 9.02
CA GLU A 66 -21.37 7.57 9.52
C GLU A 66 -20.19 6.69 9.12
N ASN A 67 -20.33 5.37 9.29
CA ASN A 67 -19.29 4.41 8.91
C ASN A 67 -19.00 4.41 7.39
N MET A 68 -20.03 4.58 6.55
CA MET A 68 -19.79 4.77 5.11
C MET A 68 -18.97 6.01 4.82
N GLY A 69 -19.23 7.14 5.51
CA GLY A 69 -18.44 8.35 5.39
C GLY A 69 -16.99 8.15 5.81
N ALA A 70 -16.75 7.47 6.92
CA ALA A 70 -15.41 7.10 7.37
C ALA A 70 -14.69 6.23 6.33
N LYS A 71 -15.35 5.19 5.83
CA LYS A 71 -14.77 4.28 4.81
C LYS A 71 -14.39 4.98 3.51
N LEU A 72 -15.14 5.99 3.06
CA LEU A 72 -14.77 6.77 1.88
C LEU A 72 -13.44 7.52 2.08
N VAL A 73 -13.18 8.04 3.27
CA VAL A 73 -11.91 8.73 3.55
C VAL A 73 -10.79 7.72 3.82
N TYR A 74 -11.10 6.57 4.43
CA TYR A 74 -10.15 5.46 4.53
C TYR A 74 -9.64 5.03 3.15
N GLU A 75 -10.51 4.90 2.15
CA GLU A 75 -10.09 4.56 0.78
C GLU A 75 -9.08 5.56 0.19
N VAL A 76 -9.20 6.84 0.52
CA VAL A 76 -8.21 7.85 0.10
C VAL A 76 -6.85 7.59 0.74
N ALA A 77 -6.83 7.31 2.06
CA ALA A 77 -5.59 6.98 2.77
C ALA A 77 -4.96 5.70 2.23
N ASN A 78 -5.76 4.64 2.06
CA ASN A 78 -5.32 3.35 1.54
C ASN A 78 -4.73 3.47 0.14
N LYS A 79 -5.42 4.14 -0.78
CA LYS A 79 -4.93 4.33 -2.14
C LYS A 79 -3.65 5.18 -2.20
N THR A 80 -3.50 6.14 -1.30
CA THR A 80 -2.25 6.92 -1.18
C THR A 80 -1.11 6.02 -0.70
N ASN A 81 -1.38 5.14 0.28
CA ASN A 81 -0.41 4.17 0.77
C ASN A 81 0.04 3.20 -0.33
N ASP A 82 -0.90 2.65 -1.10
CA ASP A 82 -0.61 1.69 -2.18
C ASP A 82 0.27 2.30 -3.29
N VAL A 83 0.11 3.60 -3.56
CA VAL A 83 0.84 4.28 -4.64
C VAL A 83 2.17 4.88 -4.19
N ALA A 84 2.22 5.47 -3.00
CA ALA A 84 3.34 6.26 -2.53
C ALA A 84 4.00 5.74 -1.23
N GLY A 85 3.30 4.91 -0.44
CA GLY A 85 3.78 4.42 0.85
C GLY A 85 3.87 5.49 1.95
N ASP A 86 3.58 6.76 1.64
CA ASP A 86 3.64 7.89 2.57
C ASP A 86 2.60 8.96 2.19
N GLY A 87 2.40 9.94 3.09
CA GLY A 87 1.48 11.06 2.86
C GLY A 87 0.01 10.76 3.14
N THR A 88 -0.32 9.64 3.77
CA THR A 88 -1.68 9.18 4.07
C THR A 88 -2.44 10.17 4.94
N THR A 89 -1.80 10.73 5.97
CA THR A 89 -2.36 11.79 6.83
C THR A 89 -2.70 13.05 6.04
N THR A 90 -1.79 13.51 5.19
CA THR A 90 -1.99 14.70 4.35
C THR A 90 -3.15 14.49 3.37
N ALA A 91 -3.21 13.34 2.70
CA ALA A 91 -4.28 12.99 1.77
C ALA A 91 -5.65 12.95 2.47
N THR A 92 -5.72 12.37 3.66
CA THR A 92 -6.92 12.32 4.51
C THR A 92 -7.45 13.72 4.82
N ILE A 93 -6.56 14.63 5.26
CA ILE A 93 -6.92 16.00 5.61
C ILE A 93 -7.37 16.80 4.38
N LEU A 94 -6.69 16.64 3.25
CA LEU A 94 -7.08 17.26 1.99
C LEU A 94 -8.46 16.78 1.54
N ALA A 95 -8.71 15.48 1.56
CA ALA A 95 -10.01 14.90 1.20
C ALA A 95 -11.14 15.44 2.10
N ARG A 96 -10.93 15.44 3.43
CA ARG A 96 -11.89 16.03 4.37
C ARG A 96 -12.20 17.48 4.03
N ASN A 97 -11.18 18.31 3.81
CA ASN A 97 -11.39 19.73 3.53
C ASN A 97 -12.11 19.96 2.21
N MET A 98 -11.81 19.17 1.16
CA MET A 98 -12.56 19.21 -0.10
C MET A 98 -14.03 18.83 0.10
N ILE A 99 -14.31 17.75 0.85
CA ILE A 99 -15.68 17.30 1.15
C ILE A 99 -16.44 18.36 1.94
N VAL A 100 -15.87 18.86 3.05
CA VAL A 100 -16.53 19.85 3.93
C VAL A 100 -16.84 21.14 3.15
N ASN A 101 -15.89 21.67 2.40
CA ASN A 101 -16.08 22.92 1.65
C ASN A 101 -16.98 22.71 0.44
N GLY A 102 -16.89 21.57 -0.23
CA GLY A 102 -17.77 21.20 -1.32
C GLY A 102 -19.23 21.11 -0.87
N LEU A 103 -19.51 20.42 0.23
CA LEU A 103 -20.86 20.32 0.77
C LEU A 103 -21.42 21.69 1.20
N LYS A 104 -20.61 22.54 1.85
CA LYS A 104 -21.02 23.91 2.19
C LYS A 104 -21.42 24.74 0.96
N ALA A 105 -20.73 24.55 -0.16
CA ALA A 105 -21.06 25.25 -1.39
C ALA A 105 -22.33 24.68 -2.05
N VAL A 106 -22.51 23.35 -2.06
CA VAL A 106 -23.74 22.69 -2.53
C VAL A 106 -24.95 23.15 -1.72
N ASP A 107 -24.83 23.23 -0.39
CA ASP A 107 -25.91 23.69 0.49
C ASP A 107 -26.29 25.16 0.23
N LYS A 108 -25.36 25.94 -0.31
CA LYS A 108 -25.61 27.33 -0.77
C LYS A 108 -26.13 27.41 -2.23
N GLY A 109 -26.41 26.28 -2.86
CA GLY A 109 -27.00 26.20 -4.20
C GLY A 109 -26.00 26.05 -5.35
N ALA A 110 -24.73 25.77 -5.08
CA ALA A 110 -23.77 25.45 -6.13
C ALA A 110 -24.15 24.14 -6.83
N ASN A 111 -23.97 24.12 -8.15
CA ASN A 111 -24.22 22.91 -8.94
C ASN A 111 -23.14 21.85 -8.65
N PRO A 112 -23.49 20.66 -8.13
CA PRO A 112 -22.53 19.63 -7.75
C PRO A 112 -21.76 19.05 -8.93
N VAL A 113 -22.34 19.03 -10.14
CA VAL A 113 -21.66 18.51 -11.35
C VAL A 113 -20.54 19.47 -11.77
N LEU A 114 -20.84 20.76 -11.86
CA LEU A 114 -19.84 21.79 -12.21
C LEU A 114 -18.75 21.88 -11.13
N MET A 115 -19.12 21.66 -9.87
CA MET A 115 -18.15 21.62 -8.78
C MET A 115 -17.20 20.45 -8.92
N ARG A 116 -17.68 19.26 -9.24
CA ARG A 116 -16.84 18.09 -9.48
C ARG A 116 -15.83 18.36 -10.59
N GLU A 117 -16.30 18.89 -11.73
CA GLU A 117 -15.41 19.27 -12.85
C GLU A 117 -14.35 20.28 -12.42
N GLY A 118 -14.74 21.27 -11.60
CA GLY A 118 -13.83 22.26 -11.05
C GLY A 118 -12.77 21.64 -10.12
N ILE A 119 -13.17 20.72 -9.24
CA ILE A 119 -12.25 20.01 -8.36
C ILE A 119 -11.27 19.13 -9.16
N GLU A 120 -11.76 18.39 -10.15
CA GLU A 120 -10.92 17.55 -11.01
C GLU A 120 -9.88 18.40 -11.78
N LYS A 121 -10.31 19.53 -12.34
CA LYS A 121 -9.40 20.46 -13.05
C LYS A 121 -8.36 21.06 -12.11
N ALA A 122 -8.79 21.56 -10.96
CA ALA A 122 -7.88 22.12 -9.96
C ALA A 122 -6.90 21.08 -9.43
N GLY A 123 -7.35 19.83 -9.22
CA GLY A 123 -6.50 18.72 -8.79
C GLY A 123 -5.38 18.43 -9.78
N LYS A 124 -5.67 18.43 -11.08
CA LYS A 124 -4.65 18.26 -12.13
C LYS A 124 -3.62 19.38 -12.12
N GLU A 125 -4.08 20.62 -12.11
CA GLU A 125 -3.19 21.80 -12.08
C GLU A 125 -2.29 21.80 -10.84
N VAL A 126 -2.85 21.48 -9.66
CA VAL A 126 -2.07 21.38 -8.43
C VAL A 126 -1.05 20.25 -8.52
N ALA A 127 -1.42 19.07 -9.03
CA ALA A 127 -0.50 17.96 -9.21
C ALA A 127 0.68 18.32 -10.11
N ASP A 128 0.42 19.03 -11.23
CA ASP A 128 1.46 19.50 -12.14
C ASP A 128 2.41 20.50 -11.45
N VAL A 129 1.89 21.39 -10.62
CA VAL A 129 2.71 22.35 -9.85
C VAL A 129 3.54 21.63 -8.82
N VAL A 130 2.98 20.66 -8.10
CA VAL A 130 3.71 19.86 -7.12
C VAL A 130 4.85 19.09 -7.79
N LEU A 131 4.58 18.44 -8.95
CA LEU A 131 5.61 17.72 -9.70
C LEU A 131 6.74 18.65 -10.19
N LYS A 132 6.41 19.86 -10.65
CA LYS A 132 7.42 20.86 -11.05
C LYS A 132 8.31 21.34 -9.91
N ASN A 133 7.77 21.36 -8.69
CA ASN A 133 8.49 21.78 -7.49
C ASN A 133 9.12 20.61 -6.72
N SER A 134 8.93 19.37 -7.16
CA SER A 134 9.52 18.20 -6.51
C SER A 134 11.01 18.10 -6.81
N HIS A 135 11.76 17.59 -5.84
CA HIS A 135 13.17 17.25 -5.99
C HIS A 135 13.29 15.73 -6.15
N LYS A 136 14.11 15.31 -7.11
CA LYS A 136 14.39 13.87 -7.28
C LYS A 136 15.28 13.38 -6.16
N VAL A 137 14.95 12.20 -5.64
CA VAL A 137 15.79 11.48 -4.68
C VAL A 137 16.83 10.70 -5.49
N GLU A 138 18.09 11.17 -5.45
CA GLU A 138 19.17 10.60 -6.27
C GLU A 138 20.35 10.10 -5.44
N THR A 139 20.61 10.73 -4.30
CA THR A 139 21.75 10.40 -3.43
C THR A 139 21.33 9.55 -2.23
N SER A 140 22.30 8.80 -1.67
CA SER A 140 22.10 8.06 -0.43
C SER A 140 21.64 8.97 0.73
N GLN A 141 22.13 10.21 0.77
CA GLN A 141 21.71 11.19 1.76
C GLN A 141 20.24 11.61 1.59
N ASP A 142 19.77 11.74 0.35
CA ASP A 142 18.35 12.03 0.07
C ASP A 142 17.47 10.87 0.54
N ILE A 143 17.90 9.62 0.25
CA ILE A 143 17.23 8.41 0.71
C ILE A 143 17.16 8.37 2.25
N ALA A 144 18.29 8.61 2.92
CA ALA A 144 18.35 8.68 4.37
C ALA A 144 17.40 9.74 4.94
N SER A 145 17.32 10.92 4.32
CA SER A 145 16.45 12.00 4.75
C SER A 145 14.96 11.62 4.63
N VAL A 146 14.56 11.03 3.50
CA VAL A 146 13.18 10.56 3.28
C VAL A 146 12.82 9.45 4.28
N ALA A 147 13.70 8.46 4.43
CA ALA A 147 13.48 7.33 5.35
C ALA A 147 13.44 7.79 6.82
N THR A 148 14.28 8.78 7.21
CA THR A 148 14.26 9.38 8.55
C THR A 148 12.93 10.07 8.85
N ILE A 149 12.38 10.81 7.87
CA ILE A 149 11.09 11.48 8.05
C ILE A 149 9.96 10.44 8.19
N SER A 150 9.96 9.42 7.35
CA SER A 150 8.95 8.38 7.36
C SER A 150 8.99 7.54 8.65
N ALA A 151 10.18 7.12 9.08
CA ALA A 151 10.37 6.32 10.29
C ALA A 151 10.30 7.16 11.59
N GLY A 152 10.45 8.49 11.51
CA GLY A 152 10.59 9.35 12.68
C GLY A 152 11.89 9.10 13.48
N ASN A 153 12.87 8.41 12.88
CA ASN A 153 14.11 7.98 13.52
C ASN A 153 15.28 8.04 12.53
N GLU A 154 16.34 8.78 12.90
CA GLU A 154 17.52 8.98 12.04
C GLU A 154 18.34 7.69 11.86
N GLU A 155 18.46 6.87 12.90
CA GLU A 155 19.20 5.61 12.85
C GLU A 155 18.57 4.64 11.84
N ILE A 156 17.24 4.51 11.86
CA ILE A 156 16.49 3.71 10.89
C ILE A 156 16.65 4.29 9.48
N GLY A 157 16.59 5.62 9.34
CA GLY A 157 16.80 6.28 8.06
C GLY A 157 18.16 5.97 7.44
N GLN A 158 19.23 6.02 8.23
CA GLN A 158 20.58 5.66 7.79
C GLN A 158 20.70 4.16 7.46
N LEU A 159 20.05 3.30 8.23
CA LEU A 159 20.05 1.86 7.98
C LEU A 159 19.38 1.52 6.63
N ILE A 160 18.24 2.14 6.34
CA ILE A 160 17.53 1.98 5.04
C ILE A 160 18.38 2.51 3.89
N ALA A 161 19.01 3.68 4.04
CA ALA A 161 19.91 4.21 3.01
C ALA A 161 21.08 3.27 2.74
N SER A 162 21.69 2.70 3.78
CA SER A 162 22.74 1.70 3.67
C SER A 162 22.27 0.41 3.00
N ALA A 163 21.03 -0.01 3.26
CA ALA A 163 20.41 -1.14 2.59
C ALA A 163 20.26 -0.85 1.08
N MET A 164 19.71 0.32 0.72
CA MET A 164 19.53 0.73 -0.68
C MET A 164 20.85 0.83 -1.45
N ASP A 165 21.90 1.31 -0.82
CA ASP A 165 23.23 1.38 -1.43
C ASP A 165 23.77 -0.01 -1.79
N LYS A 166 23.40 -1.03 -1.00
CA LYS A 166 23.86 -2.41 -1.21
C LYS A 166 23.00 -3.18 -2.23
N VAL A 167 21.67 -3.02 -2.16
CA VAL A 167 20.75 -3.74 -3.06
C VAL A 167 20.49 -2.98 -4.36
N GLY A 168 20.83 -1.70 -4.41
CA GLY A 168 20.59 -0.83 -5.57
C GLY A 168 19.17 -0.30 -5.67
N LYS A 169 18.94 0.62 -6.63
CA LYS A 169 17.66 1.36 -6.78
C LYS A 169 16.44 0.47 -7.07
N ASN A 170 16.65 -0.73 -7.57
CA ASN A 170 15.59 -1.69 -7.88
C ASN A 170 15.51 -2.83 -6.85
N GLY A 171 16.30 -2.75 -5.77
CA GLY A 171 16.28 -3.73 -4.70
C GLY A 171 15.00 -3.62 -3.87
N ILE A 172 14.57 -4.75 -3.35
CA ILE A 172 13.41 -4.83 -2.44
C ILE A 172 13.94 -4.78 -1.01
N ILE A 173 13.32 -3.95 -0.19
CA ILE A 173 13.58 -3.88 1.25
C ILE A 173 12.33 -4.33 1.97
N ASN A 174 12.43 -5.42 2.72
CA ASN A 174 11.40 -5.89 3.63
C ASN A 174 11.77 -5.50 5.06
N VAL A 175 10.77 -5.21 5.87
CA VAL A 175 10.93 -4.91 7.29
C VAL A 175 10.15 -5.94 8.07
N ASP A 176 10.86 -6.72 8.89
CA ASP A 176 10.29 -7.78 9.70
C ASP A 176 10.67 -7.58 11.18
N GLU A 177 9.89 -8.17 12.08
CA GLU A 177 10.20 -8.17 13.50
C GLU A 177 11.39 -9.09 13.79
N SER A 178 12.41 -8.56 14.48
CA SER A 178 13.57 -9.32 14.92
C SER A 178 13.39 -9.83 16.34
N ASN A 179 13.96 -11.01 16.64
CA ASN A 179 14.07 -11.52 18.02
C ASN A 179 15.27 -10.92 18.79
N SER A 180 16.03 -10.01 18.17
CA SER A 180 17.15 -9.29 18.80
C SER A 180 16.73 -7.94 19.35
N PHE A 181 17.54 -7.38 20.27
CA PHE A 181 17.32 -6.02 20.79
C PHE A 181 17.79 -4.92 19.83
N ASP A 182 18.64 -5.28 18.88
CA ASP A 182 19.24 -4.35 17.92
C ASP A 182 18.59 -4.51 16.55
N ASN A 183 18.56 -3.42 15.77
CA ASN A 183 18.18 -3.46 14.38
C ASN A 183 19.26 -4.17 13.56
N VAL A 184 18.87 -5.21 12.82
CA VAL A 184 19.78 -6.03 12.01
C VAL A 184 19.48 -5.81 10.54
N LEU A 185 20.52 -5.57 9.73
CA LEU A 185 20.41 -5.54 8.28
C LEU A 185 20.92 -6.86 7.69
N GLU A 186 20.01 -7.66 7.18
CA GLU A 186 20.33 -8.86 6.42
C GLU A 186 20.22 -8.60 4.92
N ILE A 187 21.18 -9.09 4.16
CA ILE A 187 21.21 -8.91 2.71
C ILE A 187 21.22 -10.29 2.07
N ASN A 188 20.19 -10.53 1.27
CA ASN A 188 20.10 -11.71 0.44
C ASN A 188 20.34 -11.32 -1.02
N GLU A 189 21.25 -11.99 -1.69
CA GLU A 189 21.41 -11.83 -3.12
C GLU A 189 20.28 -12.56 -3.86
N GLY A 190 19.68 -11.90 -4.83
CA GLY A 190 18.57 -12.44 -5.60
C GLY A 190 17.23 -11.78 -5.27
N MET A 191 16.15 -12.51 -5.46
CA MET A 191 14.78 -12.07 -5.19
C MET A 191 14.05 -13.09 -4.33
N GLN A 192 13.29 -12.62 -3.36
CA GLN A 192 12.42 -13.44 -2.53
C GLN A 192 10.96 -13.10 -2.83
N TYR A 193 10.13 -14.13 -2.94
CA TYR A 193 8.69 -14.02 -3.16
C TYR A 193 7.94 -14.72 -2.03
N ASP A 194 6.78 -14.19 -1.66
CA ASP A 194 5.92 -14.76 -0.61
C ASP A 194 5.21 -16.05 -1.05
N LYS A 195 5.24 -16.37 -2.35
CA LYS A 195 4.63 -17.58 -2.90
C LYS A 195 5.71 -18.55 -3.35
N GLY A 196 5.56 -19.79 -2.93
CA GLY A 196 6.42 -20.90 -3.32
C GLY A 196 5.89 -21.65 -4.55
N TYR A 197 6.23 -22.94 -4.65
CA TYR A 197 5.81 -23.81 -5.75
C TYR A 197 4.28 -24.03 -5.74
N VAL A 198 3.70 -24.21 -6.93
CA VAL A 198 2.24 -24.37 -7.12
C VAL A 198 1.75 -25.72 -6.62
N SER A 199 2.57 -26.76 -6.72
CA SER A 199 2.19 -28.12 -6.34
C SER A 199 3.29 -28.84 -5.55
N PRO A 200 2.92 -29.58 -4.48
CA PRO A 200 3.85 -30.43 -3.74
C PRO A 200 4.57 -31.49 -4.59
N TYR A 201 4.03 -31.83 -5.76
CA TYR A 201 4.67 -32.78 -6.70
C TYR A 201 5.92 -32.21 -7.37
N MET A 202 6.14 -30.91 -7.31
CA MET A 202 7.33 -30.23 -7.88
C MET A 202 8.54 -30.24 -6.95
N VAL A 203 8.40 -30.80 -5.74
CA VAL A 203 9.46 -30.83 -4.74
C VAL A 203 10.63 -31.70 -5.21
N THR A 204 11.85 -31.18 -5.10
CA THR A 204 13.09 -31.91 -5.41
C THR A 204 13.67 -32.64 -4.19
N ASP A 205 13.44 -32.09 -3.00
CA ASP A 205 13.80 -32.69 -1.70
C ASP A 205 12.50 -32.95 -0.91
N HIS A 206 12.08 -34.21 -0.84
CA HIS A 206 10.84 -34.62 -0.18
C HIS A 206 10.92 -34.56 1.35
N ASP A 207 12.13 -34.66 1.92
CA ASP A 207 12.30 -34.61 3.37
C ASP A 207 12.18 -33.18 3.90
N LYS A 208 12.70 -32.23 3.16
CA LYS A 208 12.66 -30.78 3.50
C LYS A 208 11.48 -30.05 2.86
N MET A 209 10.76 -30.69 1.95
CA MET A 209 9.71 -30.07 1.16
C MET A 209 10.20 -28.80 0.43
N THR A 210 11.38 -28.87 -0.17
CA THR A 210 12.01 -27.76 -0.89
C THR A 210 12.23 -28.09 -2.37
N VAL A 211 12.33 -27.04 -3.20
CA VAL A 211 12.74 -27.12 -4.59
C VAL A 211 14.06 -26.37 -4.72
N GLU A 212 15.12 -27.08 -5.09
CA GLU A 212 16.43 -26.52 -5.38
C GLU A 212 16.79 -26.79 -6.84
N MET A 213 17.20 -25.75 -7.54
CA MET A 213 17.57 -25.83 -8.96
C MET A 213 18.91 -25.13 -9.19
N GLU A 214 19.84 -25.80 -9.83
CA GLU A 214 21.11 -25.21 -10.24
C GLU A 214 21.04 -24.69 -11.68
N ASN A 215 21.35 -23.41 -11.88
CA ASN A 215 21.37 -22.75 -13.19
C ASN A 215 20.11 -22.98 -14.05
N PRO A 216 18.90 -22.77 -13.49
CA PRO A 216 17.65 -22.98 -14.23
C PRO A 216 17.49 -21.97 -15.35
N TYR A 217 16.76 -22.35 -16.41
CA TYR A 217 16.12 -21.37 -17.26
C TYR A 217 14.97 -20.71 -16.49
N ILE A 218 14.80 -19.40 -16.67
CA ILE A 218 13.73 -18.66 -16.03
C ILE A 218 12.80 -18.13 -17.12
N PHE A 219 11.54 -18.56 -17.08
CA PHE A 219 10.49 -18.01 -17.94
C PHE A 219 9.49 -17.23 -17.08
N ILE A 220 9.28 -15.96 -17.43
CA ILE A 220 8.42 -15.05 -16.68
C ILE A 220 7.31 -14.54 -17.60
N THR A 221 6.07 -14.64 -17.14
CA THR A 221 4.91 -14.10 -17.86
C THR A 221 3.91 -13.48 -16.87
N ASN A 222 3.21 -12.44 -17.32
CA ASN A 222 2.09 -11.84 -16.60
C ASN A 222 0.73 -12.42 -17.05
N HIS A 223 0.73 -13.50 -17.81
CA HIS A 223 -0.47 -14.20 -18.22
C HIS A 223 -0.74 -15.40 -17.31
N LYS A 224 -2.01 -15.74 -17.16
CA LYS A 224 -2.41 -17.03 -16.61
C LYS A 224 -2.14 -18.11 -17.64
N ILE A 225 -1.54 -19.20 -17.21
CA ILE A 225 -1.29 -20.36 -18.07
C ILE A 225 -2.43 -21.34 -17.85
N ASN A 226 -3.31 -21.44 -18.84
CA ASN A 226 -4.53 -22.24 -18.74
C ASN A 226 -4.37 -23.61 -19.40
N ASN A 227 -3.38 -23.75 -20.27
CA ASN A 227 -3.18 -24.98 -21.05
C ASN A 227 -1.68 -25.23 -21.29
N LEU A 228 -1.27 -26.47 -21.11
CA LEU A 228 0.10 -26.92 -21.37
C LEU A 228 0.56 -26.63 -22.80
N GLN A 229 -0.35 -26.63 -23.79
CA GLN A 229 -0.02 -26.34 -25.18
C GLN A 229 0.56 -24.92 -25.39
N GLU A 230 0.23 -23.97 -24.54
CA GLU A 230 0.73 -22.59 -24.63
C GLU A 230 2.25 -22.51 -24.37
N ILE A 231 2.76 -23.37 -23.51
CA ILE A 231 4.17 -23.41 -23.10
C ILE A 231 4.95 -24.56 -23.75
N LEU A 232 4.28 -25.45 -24.47
CA LEU A 232 4.88 -26.63 -25.09
C LEU A 232 6.10 -26.32 -25.97
N PRO A 233 6.08 -25.28 -26.85
CA PRO A 233 7.24 -24.94 -27.66
C PRO A 233 8.48 -24.54 -26.84
N ILE A 234 8.25 -23.93 -25.66
CA ILE A 234 9.33 -23.55 -24.74
C ILE A 234 9.87 -24.79 -24.03
N LEU A 235 8.97 -25.66 -23.57
CA LEU A 235 9.35 -26.92 -22.91
C LEU A 235 10.18 -27.83 -23.84
N GLU A 236 9.80 -27.94 -25.11
CA GLU A 236 10.54 -28.73 -26.11
C GLU A 236 11.99 -28.23 -26.31
N GLN A 237 12.22 -26.92 -26.32
CA GLN A 237 13.55 -26.33 -26.41
C GLN A 237 14.38 -26.57 -25.15
N ILE A 238 13.74 -26.47 -23.98
CA ILE A 238 14.43 -26.63 -22.70
C ILE A 238 14.79 -28.09 -22.45
N VAL A 239 13.94 -29.03 -22.77
CA VAL A 239 14.23 -30.48 -22.66
C VAL A 239 15.50 -30.87 -23.44
N GLN A 240 15.73 -30.26 -24.62
CA GLN A 240 16.95 -30.50 -25.38
C GLN A 240 18.22 -30.02 -24.67
N SER A 241 18.11 -29.03 -23.78
CA SER A 241 19.24 -28.47 -23.04
C SER A 241 19.58 -29.21 -21.75
N ASN A 242 18.72 -30.11 -21.31
CA ASN A 242 18.82 -30.86 -20.05
C ASN A 242 19.03 -29.98 -18.78
N LYS A 243 18.47 -28.78 -18.80
CA LYS A 243 18.49 -27.83 -17.66
C LYS A 243 17.12 -27.73 -17.01
N PRO A 244 17.06 -27.46 -15.69
CA PRO A 244 15.79 -27.21 -15.03
C PRO A 244 15.15 -25.90 -15.52
N LEU A 245 13.83 -25.81 -15.43
CA LEU A 245 13.03 -24.63 -15.75
C LEU A 245 12.35 -24.11 -14.51
N LEU A 246 12.52 -22.83 -14.22
CA LEU A 246 11.68 -22.07 -13.29
C LEU A 246 10.67 -21.26 -14.10
N LEU A 247 9.40 -21.57 -13.92
CA LEU A 247 8.27 -20.91 -14.56
C LEU A 247 7.57 -20.00 -13.56
N ILE A 248 7.52 -18.69 -13.86
CA ILE A 248 6.85 -17.68 -13.02
C ILE A 248 5.71 -17.07 -13.86
N ALA A 249 4.47 -17.26 -13.41
CA ALA A 249 3.28 -16.75 -14.06
C ALA A 249 2.32 -16.13 -13.05
N ASP A 250 1.34 -15.37 -13.52
CA ASP A 250 0.29 -14.78 -12.66
C ASP A 250 -0.52 -15.87 -11.96
N ASP A 251 -0.87 -16.94 -12.70
CA ASP A 251 -1.59 -18.10 -12.16
C ASP A 251 -1.43 -19.32 -13.08
N PHE A 252 -1.72 -20.51 -12.55
CA PHE A 252 -1.74 -21.77 -13.30
C PHE A 252 -3.08 -22.46 -13.10
N GLU A 253 -3.70 -22.93 -14.16
CA GLU A 253 -4.91 -23.76 -14.05
C GLU A 253 -4.57 -25.24 -13.90
N ASN A 254 -5.55 -26.01 -13.39
CA ASN A 254 -5.37 -27.40 -12.91
C ASN A 254 -4.83 -28.41 -13.93
N GLU A 255 -4.75 -28.07 -15.20
CA GLU A 255 -4.28 -28.96 -16.27
C GLU A 255 -2.80 -28.69 -16.66
N VAL A 256 -2.17 -27.68 -16.08
CA VAL A 256 -0.78 -27.28 -16.28
C VAL A 256 0.09 -27.80 -15.15
#